data_5e6331e31fb063853afdf26e6dbc0077
#
_entry.id   5e6331e31fb063853afdf26e6dbc0077
#
_cell.length_a   1.000
_cell.length_b   1.000
_cell.length_c   1.000
_cell.angle_alpha   90.00
_cell.angle_beta   90.00
_cell.angle_gamma   90.00
#
_symmetry.space_group_name_H-M   'P 1'
#
loop_
_entity.id
_entity.type
_entity.pdbx_description
1 polymer ?
#
loop_
_entity_poly.entity_id
_entity_poly.type
_entity_poly.pdbx_seq_one_letter_code
_entity_poly.pdbx_strand_id
1 'polypeptide(L)'
;VSSGTPKETVTPLVVELWYAEAPELGDPRLLQALRLQWPATELQMESIVVPHGDPASPLLTVIMTASPLGEGGKALPDVSQTWDWEGAEAAVSASRCSLLVTEMFGDGRTPQERWDAMSAVVCEMAQLTRPTALSWPQSQRVGDPELFAAGDLDGLINVRYFSISNDPGAIVMDTLGLHVFGLPDVQCHYRDREPGEIAAMLFSTAVYLFRSGDVIADGNTISGPRGDERFVCIHERALLAPSRQVIDVDLGEPYAAGQRDRR
;
A
#
# COMPACT_ATOMS: atom_id res chain seq x y z
N VAL A 1 29.17 16.34 22.88
CA VAL A 1 28.00 16.77 22.13
C VAL A 1 27.54 15.55 21.35
N SER A 2 26.53 14.84 21.88
CA SER A 2 25.93 13.68 21.23
C SER A 2 25.20 14.16 19.97
N SER A 3 25.70 13.80 18.80
CA SER A 3 25.01 13.96 17.54
C SER A 3 23.85 12.96 17.50
N GLY A 4 22.69 13.36 18.01
CA GLY A 4 21.47 12.59 17.82
C GLY A 4 21.17 12.51 16.34
N THR A 5 21.13 11.31 15.78
CA THR A 5 20.57 11.04 14.46
C THR A 5 19.16 11.61 14.42
N PRO A 6 18.76 12.37 13.38
CA PRO A 6 17.40 12.85 13.28
C PRO A 6 16.46 11.65 13.38
N LYS A 7 15.49 11.73 14.30
CA LYS A 7 14.47 10.71 14.43
C LYS A 7 13.70 10.70 13.10
N GLU A 8 13.81 9.62 12.32
CA GLU A 8 13.04 9.48 11.09
C GLU A 8 11.56 9.62 11.45
N THR A 9 10.91 10.58 10.84
CA THR A 9 9.48 10.81 11.05
C THR A 9 8.75 9.66 10.33
N VAL A 10 8.09 8.81 11.08
CA VAL A 10 7.29 7.72 10.52
C VAL A 10 6.13 8.29 9.72
N THR A 11 5.98 7.88 8.47
CA THR A 11 4.83 8.24 7.64
C THR A 11 3.62 7.45 8.11
N PRO A 12 2.51 8.09 8.52
CA PRO A 12 1.31 7.36 8.94
C PRO A 12 0.71 6.54 7.81
N LEU A 13 0.18 5.36 8.12
CA LEU A 13 -0.67 4.63 7.19
C LEU A 13 -2.02 5.34 7.06
N VAL A 14 -2.53 5.37 5.84
CA VAL A 14 -3.80 6.00 5.50
C VAL A 14 -4.57 5.11 4.54
N VAL A 15 -5.85 4.90 4.85
CA VAL A 15 -6.82 4.22 3.99
C VAL A 15 -8.08 5.07 3.92
N GLU A 16 -8.67 5.18 2.76
CA GLU A 16 -9.97 5.81 2.60
C GLU A 16 -11.01 4.73 2.23
N LEU A 17 -12.09 4.67 3.00
CA LEU A 17 -13.26 3.88 2.67
C LEU A 17 -14.24 4.81 1.95
N TRP A 18 -14.62 4.46 0.75
CA TRP A 18 -15.44 5.32 -0.12
C TRP A 18 -16.87 4.85 -0.16
N TYR A 19 -17.81 5.80 -0.23
CA TYR A 19 -19.25 5.54 -0.16
C TYR A 19 -20.02 6.41 -1.15
N ALA A 20 -21.16 5.91 -1.61
CA ALA A 20 -22.19 6.75 -2.20
C ALA A 20 -22.83 7.66 -1.14
N GLU A 21 -23.02 7.11 0.10
CA GLU A 21 -23.52 7.80 1.27
C GLU A 21 -22.78 7.27 2.50
N ALA A 22 -22.08 8.15 3.23
CA ALA A 22 -21.26 7.75 4.37
C ALA A 22 -22.11 7.31 5.56
N PRO A 23 -21.66 6.28 6.31
CA PRO A 23 -22.30 5.90 7.57
C PRO A 23 -22.06 6.97 8.63
N GLU A 24 -23.00 7.08 9.57
CA GLU A 24 -22.84 7.91 10.76
C GLU A 24 -21.85 7.25 11.74
N LEU A 25 -20.73 7.90 12.02
CA LEU A 25 -19.71 7.39 12.97
C LEU A 25 -20.27 7.27 14.40
N GLY A 26 -21.27 8.06 14.74
CA GLY A 26 -21.98 8.02 16.03
C GLY A 26 -23.03 6.91 16.14
N ASP A 27 -23.25 6.08 15.11
CA ASP A 27 -24.24 4.98 15.22
C ASP A 27 -23.85 4.02 16.37
N PRO A 28 -24.73 3.85 17.37
CA PRO A 28 -24.47 2.97 18.51
C PRO A 28 -24.18 1.51 18.10
N ARG A 29 -24.73 1.03 16.98
CA ARG A 29 -24.50 -0.33 16.48
C ARG A 29 -23.08 -0.49 15.95
N LEU A 30 -22.59 0.51 15.22
CA LEU A 30 -21.21 0.54 14.73
C LEU A 30 -20.25 0.54 15.91
N LEU A 31 -20.45 1.43 16.88
CA LEU A 31 -19.60 1.51 18.07
C LEU A 31 -19.64 0.23 18.91
N GLN A 32 -20.82 -0.41 19.05
CA GLN A 32 -20.94 -1.67 19.76
C GLN A 32 -20.17 -2.79 19.05
N ALA A 33 -20.28 -2.90 17.73
CA ALA A 33 -19.55 -3.90 16.94
C ALA A 33 -18.04 -3.73 17.09
N LEU A 34 -17.51 -2.51 16.92
CA LEU A 34 -16.09 -2.24 17.12
C LEU A 34 -15.61 -2.57 18.54
N ARG A 35 -16.41 -2.26 19.56
CA ARG A 35 -16.07 -2.57 20.97
C ARG A 35 -16.05 -4.06 21.31
N LEU A 36 -16.69 -4.91 20.51
CA LEU A 36 -16.57 -6.36 20.67
C LEU A 36 -15.14 -6.85 20.39
N GLN A 37 -14.46 -6.27 19.42
CA GLN A 37 -13.07 -6.60 19.11
C GLN A 37 -12.08 -5.72 19.88
N TRP A 38 -12.39 -4.43 20.00
CA TRP A 38 -11.55 -3.44 20.69
C TRP A 38 -12.35 -2.75 21.80
N PRO A 39 -12.41 -3.33 23.01
CA PRO A 39 -13.27 -2.83 24.11
C PRO A 39 -13.00 -1.38 24.52
N ALA A 40 -11.77 -0.88 24.32
CA ALA A 40 -11.36 0.49 24.60
C ALA A 40 -11.67 1.49 23.47
N THR A 41 -12.45 1.09 22.46
CA THR A 41 -12.87 1.99 21.37
C THR A 41 -13.75 3.13 21.92
N GLU A 42 -13.39 4.34 21.55
CA GLU A 42 -14.07 5.57 21.97
C GLU A 42 -14.54 6.40 20.77
N LEU A 43 -15.69 7.05 20.93
CA LEU A 43 -16.12 8.14 20.06
C LEU A 43 -15.64 9.45 20.69
N GLN A 44 -14.75 10.16 20.00
CA GLN A 44 -14.21 11.45 20.42
C GLN A 44 -14.57 12.51 19.38
N MET A 45 -15.47 13.43 19.73
CA MET A 45 -16.05 14.39 18.79
C MET A 45 -16.69 13.67 17.59
N GLU A 46 -16.14 13.80 16.40
CA GLU A 46 -16.61 13.19 15.14
C GLU A 46 -15.67 12.09 14.64
N SER A 47 -14.88 11.49 15.54
CA SER A 47 -13.91 10.45 15.20
C SER A 47 -14.04 9.25 16.12
N ILE A 48 -13.84 8.05 15.58
CA ILE A 48 -13.71 6.84 16.37
C ILE A 48 -12.22 6.56 16.56
N VAL A 49 -11.82 6.35 17.80
CA VAL A 49 -10.45 6.02 18.18
C VAL A 49 -10.40 4.57 18.64
N VAL A 50 -9.57 3.77 17.98
CA VAL A 50 -9.39 2.34 18.26
C VAL A 50 -7.95 2.14 18.74
N PRO A 51 -7.73 1.88 20.05
CA PRO A 51 -6.41 1.60 20.59
C PRO A 51 -6.01 0.14 20.42
N HIS A 52 -4.70 -0.08 20.13
CA HIS A 52 -4.09 -1.40 19.94
C HIS A 52 -2.87 -1.56 20.85
N GLY A 53 -2.66 -2.77 21.35
CA GLY A 53 -1.48 -3.15 22.13
C GLY A 53 -1.51 -2.67 23.58
N ASP A 54 -0.36 -2.26 24.10
CA ASP A 54 -0.20 -1.86 25.51
C ASP A 54 -0.95 -0.54 25.80
N PRO A 55 -1.87 -0.51 26.76
CA PRO A 55 -2.59 0.70 27.16
C PRO A 55 -1.69 1.87 27.59
N ALA A 56 -0.46 1.60 28.07
CA ALA A 56 0.50 2.63 28.45
C ALA A 56 1.19 3.32 27.24
N SER A 57 1.19 2.65 26.09
CA SER A 57 1.75 3.15 24.83
C SER A 57 1.00 2.57 23.64
N PRO A 58 -0.28 2.93 23.46
CA PRO A 58 -1.09 2.32 22.41
C PRO A 58 -0.68 2.84 21.02
N LEU A 59 -0.73 1.96 20.03
CA LEU A 59 -0.91 2.35 18.64
C LEU A 59 -2.39 2.69 18.46
N LEU A 60 -2.72 3.81 17.85
CA LEU A 60 -4.11 4.21 17.63
C LEU A 60 -4.46 4.10 16.14
N THR A 61 -5.62 3.54 15.84
CA THR A 61 -6.28 3.73 14.55
C THR A 61 -7.44 4.72 14.75
N VAL A 62 -7.46 5.76 13.93
CA VAL A 62 -8.47 6.83 14.01
C VAL A 62 -9.31 6.80 12.73
N ILE A 63 -10.62 6.75 12.90
CA ILE A 63 -11.60 6.79 11.81
C ILE A 63 -12.32 8.13 11.88
N MET A 64 -12.31 8.87 10.78
CA MET A 64 -12.93 10.20 10.71
C MET A 64 -13.59 10.45 9.35
N THR A 65 -14.53 11.37 9.31
CA THR A 65 -15.10 11.85 8.04
C THR A 65 -14.03 12.60 7.25
N ALA A 66 -13.89 12.24 5.97
CA ALA A 66 -13.01 12.94 5.05
C ALA A 66 -13.80 13.92 4.15
N SER A 67 -13.06 14.66 3.33
CA SER A 67 -13.67 15.58 2.39
C SER A 67 -14.56 14.87 1.37
N PRO A 68 -15.59 15.55 0.84
CA PRO A 68 -16.36 15.02 -0.28
C PRO A 68 -15.45 14.64 -1.47
N LEU A 69 -15.89 13.67 -2.26
CA LEU A 69 -15.21 13.20 -3.47
C LEU A 69 -15.83 13.82 -4.73
N GLY A 70 -15.03 13.96 -5.78
CA GLY A 70 -15.48 14.43 -7.08
C GLY A 70 -15.66 15.95 -7.17
N GLU A 71 -16.70 16.41 -7.86
CA GLU A 71 -16.93 17.82 -8.18
C GLU A 71 -17.03 18.68 -6.92
N GLY A 72 -16.12 19.64 -6.77
CA GLY A 72 -16.02 20.50 -5.58
C GLY A 72 -15.33 19.89 -4.36
N GLY A 73 -14.85 18.65 -4.44
CA GLY A 73 -14.15 17.93 -3.39
C GLY A 73 -12.77 17.43 -3.83
N LYS A 74 -12.30 16.36 -3.16
CA LYS A 74 -11.06 15.68 -3.53
C LYS A 74 -11.17 15.03 -4.90
N ALA A 75 -10.16 15.19 -5.75
CA ALA A 75 -10.09 14.53 -7.04
C ALA A 75 -10.12 13.00 -6.87
N LEU A 76 -10.87 12.34 -7.75
CA LEU A 76 -10.87 10.88 -7.83
C LEU A 76 -9.51 10.40 -8.35
N PRO A 77 -8.97 9.28 -7.83
CA PRO A 77 -7.72 8.74 -8.31
C PRO A 77 -7.85 8.17 -9.72
N ASP A 78 -6.73 8.11 -10.40
CA ASP A 78 -6.59 7.32 -11.61
C ASP A 78 -6.58 5.82 -11.24
N VAL A 79 -7.54 5.08 -11.77
CA VAL A 79 -7.66 3.62 -11.55
C VAL A 79 -6.92 2.80 -12.61
N SER A 80 -6.18 3.43 -13.52
CA SER A 80 -5.46 2.75 -14.61
C SER A 80 -4.43 1.74 -14.11
N GLN A 81 -3.99 1.86 -12.84
CA GLN A 81 -3.09 0.93 -12.18
C GLN A 81 -3.81 -0.08 -11.26
N THR A 82 -5.16 -0.13 -11.32
CA THR A 82 -6.00 -1.13 -10.66
C THR A 82 -6.52 -2.13 -11.71
N TRP A 83 -5.61 -2.80 -12.38
CA TRP A 83 -5.89 -3.68 -13.53
C TRP A 83 -6.44 -5.06 -13.14
N ASP A 84 -6.46 -5.39 -11.87
CA ASP A 84 -6.95 -6.65 -11.31
C ASP A 84 -8.41 -6.55 -10.79
N TRP A 85 -9.04 -5.37 -10.87
CA TRP A 85 -10.45 -5.17 -10.49
C TRP A 85 -11.25 -4.46 -11.58
N GLU A 86 -11.99 -5.22 -12.36
CA GLU A 86 -12.82 -4.72 -13.47
C GLU A 86 -13.88 -3.70 -13.02
N GLY A 87 -14.37 -3.84 -11.78
CA GLY A 87 -15.37 -2.94 -11.17
C GLY A 87 -14.86 -1.58 -10.70
N ALA A 88 -13.54 -1.33 -10.72
CA ALA A 88 -12.91 -0.17 -10.08
C ALA A 88 -13.47 1.18 -10.57
N GLU A 89 -13.58 1.38 -11.89
CA GLU A 89 -14.06 2.64 -12.46
C GLU A 89 -15.52 2.94 -12.08
N ALA A 90 -16.38 1.92 -12.11
CA ALA A 90 -17.78 2.04 -11.72
C ALA A 90 -17.91 2.36 -10.22
N ALA A 91 -17.17 1.69 -9.36
CA ALA A 91 -17.15 1.92 -7.92
C ALA A 91 -16.66 3.32 -7.56
N VAL A 92 -15.58 3.78 -8.19
CA VAL A 92 -15.05 5.14 -8.03
C VAL A 92 -16.08 6.18 -8.47
N SER A 93 -16.69 5.98 -9.63
CA SER A 93 -17.71 6.91 -10.18
C SER A 93 -18.98 6.97 -9.32
N ALA A 94 -19.33 5.91 -8.61
CA ALA A 94 -20.47 5.86 -7.70
C ALA A 94 -20.18 6.56 -6.36
N SER A 95 -18.92 6.75 -5.99
CA SER A 95 -18.51 7.31 -4.70
C SER A 95 -18.71 8.83 -4.65
N ARG A 96 -19.16 9.33 -3.48
CA ARG A 96 -19.42 10.77 -3.24
C ARG A 96 -18.70 11.29 -1.99
N CYS A 97 -18.37 10.42 -1.07
CA CYS A 97 -17.77 10.75 0.22
C CYS A 97 -16.86 9.63 0.68
N SER A 98 -16.01 9.92 1.64
CA SER A 98 -15.11 8.92 2.24
C SER A 98 -15.03 9.06 3.75
N LEU A 99 -14.68 7.95 4.40
CA LEU A 99 -14.09 7.94 5.73
C LEU A 99 -12.59 7.74 5.60
N LEU A 100 -11.84 8.49 6.37
CA LEU A 100 -10.40 8.34 6.49
C LEU A 100 -10.09 7.44 7.68
N VAL A 101 -9.32 6.40 7.46
CA VAL A 101 -8.73 5.57 8.51
C VAL A 101 -7.24 5.82 8.51
N THR A 102 -6.70 6.27 9.63
CA THR A 102 -5.27 6.58 9.76
C THR A 102 -4.71 6.07 11.07
N GLU A 103 -3.42 5.77 11.11
CA GLU A 103 -2.74 5.42 12.34
C GLU A 103 -2.12 6.65 13.02
N MET A 104 -1.99 6.56 14.35
CA MET A 104 -1.24 7.52 15.16
C MET A 104 -0.34 6.76 16.14
N PHE A 105 0.82 7.36 16.44
CA PHE A 105 1.81 6.80 17.36
C PHE A 105 2.43 5.47 16.89
N GLY A 106 2.68 5.35 15.57
CA GLY A 106 3.36 4.20 14.96
C GLY A 106 4.88 4.14 15.23
N ASP A 107 5.45 5.17 15.86
CA ASP A 107 6.89 5.23 16.17
C ASP A 107 7.34 4.04 17.02
N GLY A 108 8.39 3.35 16.58
CA GLY A 108 8.95 2.18 17.28
C GLY A 108 8.16 0.88 17.11
N ARG A 109 7.11 0.88 16.29
CA ARG A 109 6.38 -0.32 15.89
C ARG A 109 6.98 -0.91 14.61
N THR A 110 6.92 -2.24 14.51
CA THR A 110 7.32 -2.93 13.28
C THR A 110 6.32 -2.68 12.14
N PRO A 111 6.72 -2.80 10.87
CA PRO A 111 5.79 -2.74 9.74
C PRO A 111 4.60 -3.68 9.90
N GLN A 112 4.83 -4.89 10.40
CA GLN A 112 3.79 -5.90 10.60
C GLN A 112 2.77 -5.46 11.67
N GLU A 113 3.21 -4.97 12.84
CA GLU A 113 2.31 -4.49 13.90
C GLU A 113 1.42 -3.33 13.42
N ARG A 114 2.01 -2.40 12.67
CA ARG A 114 1.29 -1.25 12.09
C ARG A 114 0.25 -1.70 11.08
N TRP A 115 0.65 -2.60 10.18
CA TRP A 115 -0.25 -3.14 9.16
C TRP A 115 -1.37 -3.98 9.76
N ASP A 116 -1.06 -4.86 10.71
CA ASP A 116 -2.07 -5.72 11.35
C ASP A 116 -3.16 -4.88 12.05
N ALA A 117 -2.75 -3.85 12.78
CA ALA A 117 -3.70 -2.95 13.44
C ALA A 117 -4.58 -2.20 12.43
N MET A 118 -3.98 -1.64 11.36
CA MET A 118 -4.70 -0.91 10.32
C MET A 118 -5.64 -1.83 9.54
N SER A 119 -5.13 -2.94 9.02
CA SER A 119 -5.90 -3.85 8.16
C SER A 119 -7.06 -4.51 8.89
N ALA A 120 -6.91 -4.82 10.19
CA ALA A 120 -8.00 -5.36 11.01
C ALA A 120 -9.15 -4.36 11.14
N VAL A 121 -8.87 -3.08 11.42
CA VAL A 121 -9.91 -2.04 11.52
C VAL A 121 -10.56 -1.78 10.17
N VAL A 122 -9.78 -1.71 9.10
CA VAL A 122 -10.30 -1.51 7.73
C VAL A 122 -11.23 -2.66 7.33
N CYS A 123 -10.82 -3.91 7.60
CA CYS A 123 -11.62 -5.10 7.31
C CYS A 123 -12.96 -5.07 8.07
N GLU A 124 -12.94 -4.80 9.38
CA GLU A 124 -14.16 -4.70 10.19
C GLU A 124 -15.06 -3.57 9.70
N MET A 125 -14.50 -2.39 9.45
CA MET A 125 -15.25 -1.27 8.89
C MET A 125 -15.87 -1.60 7.54
N ALA A 126 -15.14 -2.27 6.64
CA ALA A 126 -15.65 -2.66 5.33
C ALA A 126 -16.85 -3.61 5.46
N GLN A 127 -16.79 -4.57 6.39
CA GLN A 127 -17.89 -5.51 6.64
C GLN A 127 -19.14 -4.83 7.25
N LEU A 128 -18.93 -3.92 8.20
CA LEU A 128 -20.01 -3.24 8.91
C LEU A 128 -20.70 -2.17 8.06
N THR A 129 -19.94 -1.45 7.23
CA THR A 129 -20.42 -0.23 6.58
C THR A 129 -20.56 -0.34 5.06
N ARG A 130 -20.00 -1.40 4.46
CA ARG A 130 -20.08 -1.74 3.02
C ARG A 130 -19.72 -0.57 2.11
N PRO A 131 -18.47 -0.09 2.15
CA PRO A 131 -18.00 0.93 1.23
C PRO A 131 -18.07 0.44 -0.22
N THR A 132 -18.12 1.37 -1.17
CA THR A 132 -18.06 1.08 -2.61
C THR A 132 -16.66 0.72 -3.08
N ALA A 133 -15.62 1.26 -2.41
CA ALA A 133 -14.22 0.99 -2.70
C ALA A 133 -13.35 1.27 -1.47
N LEU A 134 -12.17 0.63 -1.44
CA LEU A 134 -11.05 0.97 -0.57
C LEU A 134 -9.99 1.70 -1.39
N SER A 135 -9.52 2.85 -0.92
CA SER A 135 -8.43 3.59 -1.56
C SER A 135 -7.21 3.64 -0.65
N TRP A 136 -6.06 3.29 -1.21
CA TRP A 136 -4.76 3.24 -0.55
C TRP A 136 -3.85 4.32 -1.15
N PRO A 137 -3.86 5.57 -0.65
CA PRO A 137 -3.15 6.68 -1.27
C PRO A 137 -1.65 6.45 -1.42
N GLN A 138 -1.02 5.76 -0.46
CA GLN A 138 0.42 5.51 -0.47
C GLN A 138 0.85 4.53 -1.55
N SER A 139 0.03 3.52 -1.84
CA SER A 139 0.26 2.56 -2.92
C SER A 139 -0.41 2.94 -4.24
N GLN A 140 -1.20 4.03 -4.23
CA GLN A 140 -2.01 4.47 -5.38
C GLN A 140 -2.94 3.35 -5.89
N ARG A 141 -3.48 2.54 -4.96
CA ARG A 141 -4.37 1.44 -5.28
C ARG A 141 -5.80 1.77 -4.87
N VAL A 142 -6.73 1.27 -5.67
CA VAL A 142 -8.15 1.16 -5.33
C VAL A 142 -8.50 -0.32 -5.32
N GLY A 143 -9.15 -0.81 -4.28
CA GLY A 143 -9.44 -2.23 -4.10
C GLY A 143 -10.92 -2.50 -3.83
N ASP A 144 -11.33 -3.74 -4.12
CA ASP A 144 -12.65 -4.25 -3.83
C ASP A 144 -12.80 -4.52 -2.33
N PRO A 145 -13.75 -3.87 -1.64
CA PRO A 145 -13.97 -4.10 -0.21
C PRO A 145 -14.40 -5.54 0.13
N GLU A 146 -15.05 -6.23 -0.81
CA GLU A 146 -15.54 -7.60 -0.58
C GLU A 146 -14.41 -8.64 -0.62
N LEU A 147 -13.32 -8.32 -1.32
CA LEU A 147 -12.15 -9.20 -1.44
C LEU A 147 -11.09 -8.92 -0.38
N PHE A 148 -11.15 -7.77 0.29
CA PHE A 148 -10.13 -7.38 1.26
C PHE A 148 -10.27 -8.17 2.57
N ALA A 149 -9.21 -8.82 2.99
CA ALA A 149 -9.11 -9.50 4.28
C ALA A 149 -8.06 -8.86 5.20
N ALA A 150 -8.26 -8.95 6.50
CA ALA A 150 -7.29 -8.44 7.46
C ALA A 150 -5.94 -9.17 7.31
N GLY A 151 -4.86 -8.40 7.26
CA GLY A 151 -3.51 -8.92 7.04
C GLY A 151 -3.10 -9.11 5.59
N ASP A 152 -4.02 -9.02 4.63
CA ASP A 152 -3.70 -9.03 3.21
C ASP A 152 -2.84 -7.82 2.82
N LEU A 153 -1.82 -8.05 2.02
CA LEU A 153 -0.90 -7.00 1.57
C LEU A 153 -1.33 -6.36 0.24
N ASP A 154 -2.40 -6.84 -0.38
CA ASP A 154 -2.89 -6.36 -1.67
C ASP A 154 -3.28 -4.87 -1.68
N GLY A 155 -3.81 -4.35 -0.57
CA GLY A 155 -4.06 -2.92 -0.43
C GLY A 155 -2.78 -2.11 -0.22
N LEU A 156 -1.83 -2.69 0.52
CA LEU A 156 -0.57 -2.03 0.87
C LEU A 156 0.42 -2.00 -0.30
N ILE A 157 0.56 -3.11 -1.03
CA ILE A 157 1.52 -3.28 -2.11
C ILE A 157 0.78 -3.27 -3.45
N ASN A 158 0.98 -2.23 -4.24
CA ASN A 158 0.45 -2.14 -5.60
C ASN A 158 1.56 -2.47 -6.60
N VAL A 159 1.31 -3.38 -7.54
CA VAL A 159 2.20 -3.63 -8.68
C VAL A 159 1.71 -2.78 -9.84
N ARG A 160 2.54 -1.84 -10.30
CA ARG A 160 2.20 -0.92 -11.38
C ARG A 160 2.89 -1.31 -12.69
N TYR A 161 2.24 -1.01 -13.81
CA TYR A 161 2.70 -1.36 -15.17
C TYR A 161 2.77 -0.12 -16.06
N PHE A 162 3.90 0.10 -16.73
CA PHE A 162 4.11 1.25 -17.61
C PHE A 162 4.84 0.84 -18.88
N SER A 163 4.27 1.18 -20.05
CA SER A 163 4.94 1.08 -21.33
C SER A 163 5.87 2.28 -21.54
N ILE A 164 7.04 2.08 -22.10
CA ILE A 164 8.02 3.13 -22.34
C ILE A 164 7.88 3.68 -23.76
N SER A 165 7.46 4.95 -23.89
CA SER A 165 7.13 5.56 -25.17
C SER A 165 8.32 5.62 -26.15
N ASN A 166 9.54 5.81 -25.63
CA ASN A 166 10.75 5.99 -26.44
C ASN A 166 11.52 4.67 -26.68
N ASP A 167 11.03 3.55 -26.15
CA ASP A 167 11.63 2.22 -26.31
C ASP A 167 10.51 1.18 -26.53
N PRO A 168 10.03 1.02 -27.76
CA PRO A 168 8.92 0.10 -28.07
C PRO A 168 9.20 -1.33 -27.58
N GLY A 169 8.25 -1.88 -26.84
CA GLY A 169 8.36 -3.21 -26.22
C GLY A 169 9.06 -3.23 -24.87
N ALA A 170 9.65 -2.11 -24.43
CA ALA A 170 10.17 -1.98 -23.08
C ALA A 170 9.04 -1.64 -22.08
N ILE A 171 9.09 -2.28 -20.93
CA ILE A 171 8.12 -2.17 -19.85
C ILE A 171 8.87 -1.89 -18.55
N VAL A 172 8.37 -0.94 -17.77
CA VAL A 172 8.75 -0.79 -16.37
C VAL A 172 7.59 -1.27 -15.51
N MET A 173 7.85 -2.20 -14.62
CA MET A 173 6.95 -2.56 -13.52
C MET A 173 7.62 -2.25 -12.20
N ASP A 174 6.85 -1.76 -11.26
CA ASP A 174 7.33 -1.53 -9.91
C ASP A 174 6.27 -1.88 -8.86
N THR A 175 6.71 -2.12 -7.64
CA THR A 175 5.81 -2.10 -6.49
C THR A 175 5.76 -0.70 -5.89
N LEU A 176 4.65 -0.35 -5.27
CA LEU A 176 4.49 0.90 -4.54
C LEU A 176 3.75 0.62 -3.23
N GLY A 177 4.34 1.05 -2.10
CA GLY A 177 3.72 0.95 -0.78
C GLY A 177 4.70 0.71 0.36
N LEU A 178 5.82 0.02 0.15
CA LEU A 178 6.77 -0.30 1.21
C LEU A 178 7.53 0.91 1.75
N HIS A 179 7.67 1.95 0.94
CA HIS A 179 8.36 3.19 1.30
C HIS A 179 7.79 3.88 2.55
N VAL A 180 6.52 3.66 2.90
CA VAL A 180 5.90 4.22 4.13
C VAL A 180 6.48 3.62 5.41
N PHE A 181 7.15 2.49 5.30
CA PHE A 181 7.86 1.82 6.38
C PHE A 181 9.38 2.07 6.35
N GLY A 182 9.85 2.92 5.42
CA GLY A 182 11.29 3.10 5.18
C GLY A 182 11.96 1.92 4.47
N LEU A 183 11.17 1.00 3.88
CA LEU A 183 11.66 -0.13 3.10
C LEU A 183 11.71 0.22 1.61
N PRO A 184 12.65 -0.35 0.84
CA PRO A 184 12.64 -0.18 -0.61
C PRO A 184 11.44 -0.91 -1.23
N ASP A 185 10.83 -0.26 -2.23
CA ASP A 185 9.95 -0.96 -3.16
C ASP A 185 10.79 -1.77 -4.18
N VAL A 186 10.16 -2.52 -5.07
CA VAL A 186 10.88 -3.36 -6.05
C VAL A 186 10.54 -2.87 -7.46
N GLN A 187 11.52 -2.86 -8.36
CA GLN A 187 11.36 -2.39 -9.73
C GLN A 187 12.01 -3.36 -10.71
N CYS A 188 11.47 -3.43 -11.91
CA CYS A 188 12.07 -4.15 -13.03
C CYS A 188 11.83 -3.39 -14.34
N HIS A 189 12.89 -3.18 -15.11
CA HIS A 189 12.82 -2.60 -16.46
C HIS A 189 13.21 -3.68 -17.46
N TYR A 190 12.25 -4.16 -18.26
CA TYR A 190 12.41 -5.38 -19.05
C TYR A 190 11.69 -5.32 -20.39
N ARG A 191 11.92 -6.33 -21.24
CA ARG A 191 11.20 -6.63 -22.49
C ARG A 191 11.05 -8.14 -22.70
N ASP A 192 10.18 -8.52 -23.62
CA ASP A 192 10.02 -9.90 -24.11
C ASP A 192 9.75 -10.93 -22.97
N ARG A 193 9.06 -10.54 -21.92
CA ARG A 193 8.60 -11.40 -20.82
C ARG A 193 7.12 -11.19 -20.56
N GLU A 194 6.45 -12.22 -20.07
CA GLU A 194 5.05 -12.14 -19.67
C GLU A 194 4.89 -11.24 -18.44
N PRO A 195 4.08 -10.15 -18.54
CA PRO A 195 3.90 -9.20 -17.44
C PRO A 195 3.42 -9.85 -16.14
N GLY A 196 2.54 -10.87 -16.24
CA GLY A 196 2.02 -11.57 -15.06
C GLY A 196 3.10 -12.33 -14.28
N GLU A 197 4.10 -12.92 -14.98
CA GLU A 197 5.24 -13.57 -14.33
C GLU A 197 6.10 -12.56 -13.56
N ILE A 198 6.35 -11.40 -14.17
CA ILE A 198 7.13 -10.32 -13.54
C ILE A 198 6.36 -9.71 -12.36
N ALA A 199 5.06 -9.45 -12.52
CA ALA A 199 4.22 -8.93 -11.44
C ALA A 199 4.25 -9.84 -10.21
N ALA A 200 4.08 -11.14 -10.39
CA ALA A 200 4.10 -12.12 -9.32
C ALA A 200 5.48 -12.16 -8.61
N MET A 201 6.57 -12.06 -9.37
CA MET A 201 7.93 -12.01 -8.82
C MET A 201 8.15 -10.75 -8.00
N LEU A 202 7.77 -9.57 -8.53
CA LEU A 202 7.91 -8.29 -7.83
C LEU A 202 7.08 -8.27 -6.54
N PHE A 203 5.82 -8.69 -6.60
CA PHE A 203 4.95 -8.80 -5.43
C PHE A 203 5.54 -9.72 -4.37
N SER A 204 5.98 -10.92 -4.76
CA SER A 204 6.58 -11.89 -3.83
C SER A 204 7.85 -11.35 -3.17
N THR A 205 8.67 -10.60 -3.93
CA THR A 205 9.87 -9.96 -3.40
C THR A 205 9.51 -8.83 -2.43
N ALA A 206 8.51 -8.02 -2.75
CA ALA A 206 8.02 -6.97 -1.86
C ALA A 206 7.44 -7.55 -0.56
N VAL A 207 6.67 -8.64 -0.63
CA VAL A 207 6.18 -9.37 0.57
C VAL A 207 7.34 -9.89 1.41
N TYR A 208 8.41 -10.39 0.79
CA TYR A 208 9.60 -10.82 1.50
C TYR A 208 10.29 -9.65 2.23
N LEU A 209 10.47 -8.51 1.57
CA LEU A 209 11.04 -7.30 2.18
C LEU A 209 10.16 -6.77 3.32
N PHE A 210 8.85 -6.76 3.16
CA PHE A 210 7.92 -6.36 4.21
C PHE A 210 8.10 -7.18 5.49
N ARG A 211 8.29 -8.50 5.35
CA ARG A 211 8.42 -9.45 6.47
C ARG A 211 9.83 -9.49 7.08
N SER A 212 10.86 -9.29 6.26
CA SER A 212 12.25 -9.51 6.65
C SER A 212 13.04 -8.22 6.82
N GLY A 213 12.50 -7.07 6.38
CA GLY A 213 13.23 -5.82 6.27
C GLY A 213 14.07 -5.76 4.99
N ASP A 214 14.88 -4.71 4.86
CA ASP A 214 15.80 -4.50 3.73
C ASP A 214 17.03 -5.38 3.87
N VAL A 215 16.88 -6.67 3.52
CA VAL A 215 17.91 -7.70 3.65
C VAL A 215 18.57 -8.12 2.33
N ILE A 216 18.11 -7.54 1.20
CA ILE A 216 18.67 -7.83 -0.13
C ILE A 216 19.75 -6.80 -0.43
N ALA A 217 21.02 -7.15 -0.30
CA ALA A 217 22.14 -6.27 -0.60
C ALA A 217 22.41 -6.19 -2.12
N ASP A 218 23.10 -5.12 -2.54
CA ASP A 218 23.55 -4.96 -3.93
C ASP A 218 24.39 -6.14 -4.38
N GLY A 219 24.09 -6.67 -5.57
CA GLY A 219 24.72 -7.86 -6.12
C GLY A 219 24.13 -9.19 -5.61
N ASN A 220 23.22 -9.16 -4.64
CA ASN A 220 22.46 -10.36 -4.32
C ASN A 220 21.56 -10.76 -5.49
N THR A 221 21.09 -12.00 -5.49
CA THR A 221 20.18 -12.49 -6.52
C THR A 221 18.88 -12.99 -5.91
N ILE A 222 17.78 -12.75 -6.63
CA ILE A 222 16.49 -13.40 -6.37
C ILE A 222 16.20 -14.48 -7.41
N SER A 223 15.31 -15.40 -7.09
CA SER A 223 14.83 -16.39 -8.04
C SER A 223 13.86 -15.76 -9.04
N GLY A 224 14.06 -16.03 -10.33
CA GLY A 224 13.10 -15.66 -11.35
C GLY A 224 11.87 -16.60 -11.37
N PRO A 225 10.87 -16.28 -12.21
CA PRO A 225 9.65 -17.08 -12.36
C PRO A 225 9.91 -18.53 -12.82
N ARG A 226 10.98 -18.73 -13.56
CA ARG A 226 11.42 -20.07 -14.00
C ARG A 226 12.51 -20.54 -13.06
N GLY A 227 12.39 -21.73 -12.52
CA GLY A 227 13.09 -22.24 -11.35
C GLY A 227 14.63 -22.18 -11.32
N ASP A 228 15.30 -22.03 -12.47
CA ASP A 228 16.75 -21.92 -12.63
C ASP A 228 17.24 -20.48 -12.83
N GLU A 229 16.32 -19.53 -13.04
CA GLU A 229 16.67 -18.13 -13.23
C GLU A 229 17.15 -17.48 -11.93
N ARG A 230 18.16 -16.60 -12.06
CA ARG A 230 18.69 -15.76 -10.98
C ARG A 230 18.89 -14.35 -11.52
N PHE A 231 18.24 -13.38 -10.86
CA PHE A 231 18.28 -11.97 -11.26
C PHE A 231 19.01 -11.15 -10.21
N VAL A 232 19.92 -10.30 -10.67
CA VAL A 232 20.73 -9.45 -9.79
C VAL A 232 19.89 -8.28 -9.29
N CYS A 233 20.06 -7.96 -8.01
CA CYS A 233 19.38 -6.86 -7.32
C CYS A 233 20.37 -5.72 -7.04
N ILE A 234 19.92 -4.47 -7.24
CA ILE A 234 20.70 -3.26 -7.00
C ILE A 234 19.79 -2.18 -6.42
N HIS A 235 20.20 -1.53 -5.33
CA HIS A 235 19.48 -0.38 -4.80
C HIS A 235 19.69 0.85 -5.68
N GLU A 236 18.59 1.49 -6.07
CA GLU A 236 18.63 2.72 -6.83
C GLU A 236 17.40 3.62 -6.57
N ARG A 237 17.34 4.74 -7.25
CA ARG A 237 16.16 5.59 -7.25
C ARG A 237 15.12 5.05 -8.22
N ALA A 238 13.85 5.06 -7.80
CA ALA A 238 12.74 4.67 -8.66
C ALA A 238 12.72 5.45 -9.98
N LEU A 239 12.53 4.74 -11.10
CA LEU A 239 12.36 5.35 -12.42
C LEU A 239 11.07 6.15 -12.52
N LEU A 240 10.06 5.76 -11.73
CA LEU A 240 8.71 6.32 -11.77
C LEU A 240 8.37 7.03 -10.46
N ALA A 241 7.56 8.07 -10.55
CA ALA A 241 7.04 8.79 -9.39
C ALA A 241 6.18 7.88 -8.49
N PRO A 242 6.17 8.11 -7.16
CA PRO A 242 6.95 9.09 -6.41
C PRO A 242 8.43 8.70 -6.31
N SER A 243 9.30 9.71 -6.14
CA SER A 243 10.74 9.47 -5.93
C SER A 243 10.96 8.75 -4.61
N ARG A 244 11.53 7.55 -4.65
CA ARG A 244 11.79 6.68 -3.51
C ARG A 244 12.96 5.75 -3.78
N GLN A 245 13.42 5.03 -2.78
CA GLN A 245 14.40 3.95 -2.95
C GLN A 245 13.69 2.69 -3.43
N VAL A 246 14.31 1.99 -4.35
CA VAL A 246 13.85 0.70 -4.88
C VAL A 246 15.00 -0.29 -4.98
N ILE A 247 14.66 -1.57 -4.98
CA ILE A 247 15.55 -2.63 -5.46
C ILE A 247 15.21 -2.87 -6.92
N ASP A 248 16.13 -2.51 -7.83
CA ASP A 248 16.00 -2.82 -9.25
C ASP A 248 16.45 -4.26 -9.50
N VAL A 249 15.59 -5.02 -10.18
CA VAL A 249 15.80 -6.41 -10.54
C VAL A 249 16.24 -6.49 -11.99
N ASP A 250 17.53 -6.79 -12.22
CA ASP A 250 18.11 -6.95 -13.55
C ASP A 250 17.90 -8.38 -14.08
N LEU A 251 17.05 -8.52 -15.10
CA LEU A 251 16.80 -9.80 -15.76
C LEU A 251 17.97 -10.28 -16.65
N GLY A 252 18.96 -9.41 -16.92
CA GLY A 252 20.05 -9.71 -17.84
C GLY A 252 19.61 -9.81 -19.31
N GLU A 253 20.60 -9.97 -20.20
CA GLU A 253 20.34 -10.17 -21.61
C GLU A 253 19.65 -11.52 -21.89
N PRO A 254 18.68 -11.61 -22.81
CA PRO A 254 18.21 -10.54 -23.72
C PRO A 254 17.02 -9.72 -23.16
N TYR A 255 16.61 -9.95 -21.91
CA TYR A 255 15.36 -9.44 -21.34
C TYR A 255 15.50 -8.07 -20.65
N ALA A 256 16.70 -7.66 -20.28
CA ALA A 256 16.92 -6.35 -19.70
C ALA A 256 16.59 -5.23 -20.69
N ALA A 257 15.89 -4.20 -20.26
CA ALA A 257 15.63 -2.99 -21.02
C ALA A 257 16.27 -1.75 -20.34
N GLY A 258 16.36 -0.66 -21.09
CA GLY A 258 16.99 0.58 -20.65
C GLY A 258 18.52 0.54 -20.63
N GLN A 259 19.11 1.73 -20.46
CA GLN A 259 20.56 1.85 -20.25
C GLN A 259 20.82 1.78 -18.75
N ARG A 260 21.49 0.72 -18.32
CA ARG A 260 22.00 0.61 -16.96
C ARG A 260 23.46 0.97 -16.96
N ASP A 261 23.84 1.96 -16.16
CA ASP A 261 25.24 2.20 -15.86
C ASP A 261 25.77 1.00 -15.06
N ARG A 262 26.27 -0.01 -15.77
CA ARG A 262 27.02 -1.12 -15.13
C ARG A 262 28.30 -0.52 -14.54
N ARG A 263 28.26 -0.15 -13.27
CA ARG A 263 29.46 0.23 -12.51
C ARG A 263 30.18 -0.98 -11.96
#